data_359f9d6027fbb5cb33b69fde0ba57f9c
#
_entry.id   359f9d6027fbb5cb33b69fde0ba57f9c
#
_cell.length_a   1.000
_cell.length_b   1.000
_cell.length_c   1.000
_cell.angle_alpha   90.00
_cell.angle_beta   90.00
_cell.angle_gamma   90.00
#
_symmetry.space_group_name_H-M   'P 1'
#
loop_
_entity.id
_entity.type
_entity.pdbx_description
1 polymer ?
#
loop_
_entity_poly.entity_id
_entity_poly.type
_entity_poly.pdbx_seq_one_letter_code
_entity_poly.pdbx_strand_id
1 'polypeptide(L)'
;MQFKIIKAWKVEFIKNNTGDGGAMKEAFKQLKPDEIPIHSFTNKNGRMWGNTSPKNLLKMIEKNKGLYEVIHSFPHKVYFDIDKHEKDENHLIKVKGIIQTYFPDADMAVSGSITEEKTSYHIALQNYVIHNEDERQTIKQIAKYICENEEDSFDWKVYTQNRNMKLINQSKPNKPVQAIIENDDYKAHCITCFINDYSLPIPINEKIEVEIQIEKSKKDDILT
;
A
#
# COMPACT_ATOMS: atom_id res chain seq x y z
N MET A 1 -20.26 19.11 -12.67
CA MET A 1 -18.89 19.04 -12.12
C MET A 1 -17.91 19.09 -13.30
N GLN A 2 -17.01 20.06 -13.35
CA GLN A 2 -16.06 20.17 -14.44
C GLN A 2 -14.75 19.48 -14.05
N PHE A 3 -14.36 18.45 -14.79
CA PHE A 3 -13.07 17.79 -14.65
C PHE A 3 -12.07 18.38 -15.63
N LYS A 4 -10.82 18.51 -15.20
CA LYS A 4 -9.69 18.84 -16.06
C LYS A 4 -8.94 17.55 -16.39
N ILE A 5 -8.86 17.21 -17.67
CA ILE A 5 -8.06 16.07 -18.15
C ILE A 5 -6.65 16.56 -18.46
N ILE A 6 -5.66 15.88 -17.88
CA ILE A 6 -4.24 16.15 -18.10
C ILE A 6 -3.63 14.90 -18.71
N LYS A 7 -3.17 14.98 -19.95
CA LYS A 7 -2.46 13.89 -20.63
C LYS A 7 -0.98 13.90 -20.23
N ALA A 8 -0.52 12.84 -19.59
CA ALA A 8 0.88 12.64 -19.28
C ALA A 8 1.21 11.15 -19.37
N TRP A 9 2.37 10.78 -19.95
CA TRP A 9 2.83 9.38 -20.02
C TRP A 9 1.85 8.40 -20.70
N LYS A 10 1.07 8.86 -21.67
CA LYS A 10 -0.04 8.14 -22.29
C LYS A 10 -1.16 7.77 -21.30
N VAL A 11 -1.24 8.46 -20.19
CA VAL A 11 -2.29 8.34 -19.16
C VAL A 11 -3.11 9.61 -19.17
N GLU A 12 -4.43 9.47 -19.08
CA GLU A 12 -5.35 10.58 -18.86
C GLU A 12 -5.56 10.73 -17.36
N PHE A 13 -5.04 11.81 -16.79
CA PHE A 13 -5.26 12.16 -15.40
C PHE A 13 -6.46 13.10 -15.27
N ILE A 14 -7.34 12.77 -14.36
CA ILE A 14 -8.52 13.55 -14.02
C ILE A 14 -8.24 14.35 -12.75
N LYS A 15 -8.46 15.64 -12.82
CA LYS A 15 -8.34 16.56 -11.70
C LYS A 15 -9.70 17.20 -11.42
N ASN A 16 -10.14 17.16 -10.18
CA ASN A 16 -11.30 17.93 -9.74
C ASN A 16 -10.87 19.32 -9.22
N ASN A 17 -11.59 20.34 -9.60
CA ASN A 17 -11.32 21.71 -9.15
C ASN A 17 -11.82 21.99 -7.72
N THR A 18 -12.66 21.12 -7.17
CA THR A 18 -13.36 21.33 -5.89
C THR A 18 -13.10 20.26 -4.82
N GLY A 19 -12.27 19.26 -5.09
CA GLY A 19 -11.95 18.16 -4.17
C GLY A 19 -11.62 16.84 -4.87
N ASP A 20 -10.97 15.91 -4.16
CA ASP A 20 -10.42 14.68 -4.76
C ASP A 20 -11.45 13.59 -5.04
N GLY A 21 -12.53 13.51 -4.27
CA GLY A 21 -13.46 12.37 -4.31
C GLY A 21 -14.19 12.19 -5.64
N GLY A 22 -14.50 13.26 -6.35
CA GLY A 22 -15.15 13.19 -7.66
C GLY A 22 -14.21 12.69 -8.76
N ALA A 23 -12.97 13.18 -8.78
CA ALA A 23 -11.97 12.76 -9.77
C ALA A 23 -11.58 11.28 -9.60
N MET A 24 -11.46 10.80 -8.38
CA MET A 24 -11.22 9.39 -8.07
C MET A 24 -12.35 8.50 -8.58
N LYS A 25 -13.61 8.84 -8.25
CA LYS A 25 -14.79 8.08 -8.72
C LYS A 25 -14.87 8.05 -10.25
N GLU A 26 -14.53 9.16 -10.90
CA GLU A 26 -14.54 9.22 -12.37
C GLU A 26 -13.43 8.37 -12.99
N ALA A 27 -12.22 8.36 -12.41
CA ALA A 27 -11.14 7.49 -12.83
C ALA A 27 -11.54 6.00 -12.71
N PHE A 28 -12.17 5.60 -11.60
CA PHE A 28 -12.62 4.22 -11.41
C PHE A 28 -13.71 3.77 -12.40
N LYS A 29 -14.62 4.68 -12.82
CA LYS A 29 -15.60 4.36 -13.87
C LYS A 29 -14.96 4.05 -15.22
N GLN A 30 -13.78 4.61 -15.47
CA GLN A 30 -13.02 4.43 -16.71
C GLN A 30 -11.99 3.31 -16.63
N LEU A 31 -11.88 2.61 -15.49
CA LEU A 31 -10.92 1.53 -15.26
C LEU A 31 -11.24 0.33 -16.15
N LYS A 32 -10.26 -0.11 -16.92
CA LYS A 32 -10.35 -1.31 -17.74
C LYS A 32 -9.83 -2.54 -16.98
N PRO A 33 -10.18 -3.78 -17.40
CA PRO A 33 -9.76 -4.98 -16.69
C PRO A 33 -8.23 -5.19 -16.59
N ASP A 34 -7.49 -4.66 -17.56
CA ASP A 34 -6.02 -4.77 -17.64
C ASP A 34 -5.29 -3.53 -17.09
N GLU A 35 -6.01 -2.61 -16.48
CA GLU A 35 -5.49 -1.38 -15.89
C GLU A 35 -5.57 -1.41 -14.37
N ILE A 36 -4.70 -0.63 -13.76
CA ILE A 36 -4.69 -0.34 -12.32
C ILE A 36 -4.92 1.15 -12.09
N PRO A 37 -5.64 1.53 -11.05
CA PRO A 37 -5.81 2.93 -10.71
C PRO A 37 -4.54 3.50 -10.07
N ILE A 38 -4.21 4.70 -10.46
CA ILE A 38 -3.06 5.45 -9.96
C ILE A 38 -3.46 6.85 -9.52
N HIS A 39 -2.69 7.36 -8.59
CA HIS A 39 -2.78 8.74 -8.12
C HIS A 39 -1.45 9.43 -8.33
N SER A 40 -1.46 10.69 -8.75
CA SER A 40 -0.26 11.52 -8.83
C SER A 40 -0.44 12.79 -7.99
N PHE A 41 0.57 13.12 -7.20
CA PHE A 41 0.61 14.34 -6.42
C PHE A 41 1.91 15.10 -6.63
N THR A 42 1.80 16.28 -7.24
CA THR A 42 2.94 17.16 -7.53
C THR A 42 2.65 18.59 -7.09
N ASN A 43 3.69 19.39 -6.83
CA ASN A 43 3.55 20.81 -6.53
C ASN A 43 2.82 21.59 -7.63
N LYS A 44 3.04 21.20 -8.90
CA LYS A 44 2.48 21.91 -10.06
C LYS A 44 0.98 21.64 -10.25
N ASN A 45 0.57 20.38 -10.12
CA ASN A 45 -0.76 19.94 -10.53
C ASN A 45 -1.68 19.57 -9.36
N GLY A 46 -1.12 19.49 -8.12
CA GLY A 46 -1.84 18.94 -6.97
C GLY A 46 -2.14 17.46 -7.16
N ARG A 47 -3.29 17.02 -6.68
CA ARG A 47 -3.73 15.62 -6.76
C ARG A 47 -4.48 15.35 -8.06
N MET A 48 -4.12 14.25 -8.72
CA MET A 48 -4.71 13.80 -9.98
C MET A 48 -4.91 12.29 -9.94
N TRP A 49 -5.95 11.79 -10.56
CA TRP A 49 -6.34 10.39 -10.61
C TRP A 49 -6.39 9.89 -12.04
N GLY A 50 -5.96 8.66 -12.29
CA GLY A 50 -5.97 8.05 -13.63
C GLY A 50 -5.79 6.55 -13.55
N ASN A 51 -5.78 5.89 -14.70
CA ASN A 51 -5.61 4.45 -14.84
C ASN A 51 -4.45 4.16 -15.78
N THR A 52 -3.72 3.09 -15.55
CA THR A 52 -2.59 2.71 -16.39
C THR A 52 -2.39 1.19 -16.41
N SER A 53 -1.85 0.66 -17.51
CA SER A 53 -1.43 -0.72 -17.53
C SER A 53 -0.19 -0.96 -16.66
N PRO A 54 0.01 -2.15 -16.08
CA PRO A 54 1.20 -2.50 -15.31
C PRO A 54 2.52 -2.23 -16.07
N LYS A 55 2.55 -2.57 -17.36
CA LYS A 55 3.72 -2.32 -18.21
C LYS A 55 4.05 -0.83 -18.35
N ASN A 56 3.04 0.03 -18.42
CA ASN A 56 3.25 1.47 -18.51
C ASN A 56 3.63 2.04 -17.14
N LEU A 57 3.09 1.51 -16.05
CA LEU A 57 3.47 1.89 -14.69
C LEU A 57 4.97 1.74 -14.47
N LEU A 58 5.58 0.62 -14.86
CA LEU A 58 7.03 0.42 -14.71
C LEU A 58 7.86 1.52 -15.39
N LYS A 59 7.45 1.97 -16.59
CA LYS A 59 8.10 3.09 -17.29
C LYS A 59 7.91 4.43 -16.58
N MET A 60 6.81 4.58 -15.84
CA MET A 60 6.52 5.81 -15.10
C MET A 60 7.31 5.89 -13.79
N ILE A 61 7.54 4.73 -13.14
CA ILE A 61 8.29 4.62 -11.88
C ILE A 61 9.74 5.09 -12.01
N GLU A 62 10.36 4.93 -13.18
CA GLU A 62 11.73 5.39 -13.43
C GLU A 62 11.90 6.90 -13.23
N LYS A 63 10.80 7.65 -13.23
CA LYS A 63 10.81 9.10 -13.11
C LYS A 63 10.00 9.54 -11.90
N ASN A 64 10.60 10.34 -11.03
CA ASN A 64 9.88 10.89 -9.87
C ASN A 64 8.76 11.85 -10.31
N LYS A 65 7.52 11.41 -10.19
CA LYS A 65 6.29 12.13 -10.56
C LYS A 65 5.27 12.20 -9.43
N GLY A 66 5.67 11.82 -8.22
CA GLY A 66 4.76 11.74 -7.08
C GLY A 66 3.65 10.73 -7.32
N LEU A 67 3.99 9.55 -7.84
CA LEU A 67 3.03 8.49 -8.18
C LEU A 67 2.74 7.59 -6.98
N TYR A 68 1.48 7.19 -6.91
CA TYR A 68 0.96 6.21 -5.98
C TYR A 68 0.15 5.19 -6.75
N GLU A 69 0.25 3.92 -6.40
CA GLU A 69 -0.80 2.97 -6.75
C GLU A 69 -1.97 3.11 -5.79
N VAL A 70 -3.17 2.79 -6.27
CA VAL A 70 -4.39 2.84 -5.48
C VAL A 70 -4.90 1.43 -5.26
N ILE A 71 -4.90 0.97 -4.02
CA ILE A 71 -5.38 -0.36 -3.65
C ILE A 71 -6.90 -0.33 -3.66
N HIS A 72 -7.49 -0.63 -4.82
CA HIS A 72 -8.92 -0.51 -5.09
C HIS A 72 -9.64 -1.86 -5.06
N SER A 73 -9.04 -2.89 -5.65
CA SER A 73 -9.65 -4.20 -5.87
C SER A 73 -8.72 -5.33 -5.43
N PHE A 74 -9.25 -6.53 -5.46
CA PHE A 74 -8.51 -7.77 -5.24
C PHE A 74 -8.24 -8.49 -6.57
N PRO A 75 -7.21 -9.34 -6.67
CA PRO A 75 -6.22 -9.59 -5.61
C PRO A 75 -5.16 -8.49 -5.51
N HIS A 76 -4.47 -8.43 -4.36
CA HIS A 76 -3.27 -7.62 -4.18
C HIS A 76 -2.31 -8.26 -3.17
N LYS A 77 -1.02 -7.94 -3.22
CA LYS A 77 -0.03 -8.47 -2.28
C LYS A 77 -0.33 -8.03 -0.85
N VAL A 78 0.06 -8.84 0.13
CA VAL A 78 0.18 -8.39 1.52
C VAL A 78 1.29 -7.34 1.59
N TYR A 79 1.06 -6.27 2.32
CA TYR A 79 2.02 -5.17 2.45
C TYR A 79 1.97 -4.57 3.85
N PHE A 80 3.06 -3.91 4.24
CA PHE A 80 3.16 -3.18 5.49
C PHE A 80 3.68 -1.77 5.23
N ASP A 81 3.10 -0.79 5.92
CA ASP A 81 3.56 0.60 6.02
C ASP A 81 4.12 0.79 7.42
N ILE A 82 5.41 1.08 7.51
CA ILE A 82 6.17 1.17 8.75
C ILE A 82 6.68 2.59 8.89
N ASP A 83 6.31 3.25 9.98
CA ASP A 83 6.64 4.64 10.23
C ASP A 83 7.16 4.83 11.66
N LYS A 84 8.47 5.01 11.84
CA LYS A 84 9.11 5.34 13.11
C LYS A 84 9.54 6.81 13.13
N HIS A 85 9.12 7.56 14.14
CA HIS A 85 9.37 9.01 14.27
C HIS A 85 10.74 9.33 14.85
N GLU A 86 11.75 8.56 14.46
CA GLU A 86 13.16 8.79 14.76
C GLU A 86 14.02 8.08 13.71
N LYS A 87 15.28 8.44 13.63
CA LYS A 87 16.26 7.71 12.84
C LYS A 87 16.65 6.42 13.55
N ASP A 88 16.45 5.28 12.89
CA ASP A 88 16.87 3.98 13.39
C ASP A 88 17.32 3.08 12.22
N GLU A 89 18.60 2.96 12.04
CA GLU A 89 19.19 2.16 10.96
C GLU A 89 19.02 0.64 11.16
N ASN A 90 18.80 0.19 12.41
CA ASN A 90 18.58 -1.21 12.75
C ASN A 90 17.11 -1.61 12.76
N HIS A 91 16.20 -0.66 12.62
CA HIS A 91 14.77 -0.91 12.70
C HIS A 91 14.25 -1.92 11.70
N LEU A 92 14.83 -1.95 10.49
CA LEU A 92 14.42 -2.90 9.45
C LEU A 92 14.62 -4.36 9.89
N ILE A 93 15.73 -4.67 10.57
CA ILE A 93 16.02 -6.03 11.06
C ILE A 93 14.93 -6.48 12.03
N LYS A 94 14.57 -5.61 12.98
CA LYS A 94 13.50 -5.88 13.95
C LYS A 94 12.15 -6.12 13.26
N VAL A 95 11.75 -5.22 12.38
CA VAL A 95 10.47 -5.28 11.66
C VAL A 95 10.37 -6.55 10.80
N LYS A 96 11.44 -6.90 10.07
CA LYS A 96 11.47 -8.14 9.27
C LYS A 96 11.34 -9.38 10.15
N GLY A 97 12.01 -9.42 11.29
CA GLY A 97 11.89 -10.51 12.25
C GLY A 97 10.45 -10.68 12.76
N ILE A 98 9.78 -9.58 13.10
CA ILE A 98 8.37 -9.60 13.49
C ILE A 98 7.50 -10.12 12.35
N ILE A 99 7.65 -9.59 11.13
CA ILE A 99 6.86 -10.05 9.97
C ILE A 99 7.06 -11.55 9.75
N GLN A 100 8.28 -12.07 9.83
CA GLN A 100 8.57 -13.50 9.66
C GLN A 100 7.92 -14.38 10.73
N THR A 101 7.70 -13.86 11.94
CA THR A 101 6.96 -14.58 12.98
C THR A 101 5.50 -14.83 12.59
N TYR A 102 4.87 -13.88 11.90
CA TYR A 102 3.48 -13.98 11.45
C TYR A 102 3.33 -14.53 10.04
N PHE A 103 4.33 -14.36 9.20
CA PHE A 103 4.37 -14.80 7.81
C PHE A 103 5.65 -15.61 7.57
N PRO A 104 5.67 -16.89 7.98
CA PRO A 104 6.82 -17.78 7.75
C PRO A 104 7.17 -17.83 6.26
N ASP A 105 8.45 -17.86 5.94
CA ASP A 105 8.96 -17.91 4.56
C ASP A 105 8.56 -16.69 3.70
N ALA A 106 8.21 -15.54 4.32
CA ALA A 106 7.88 -14.33 3.58
C ALA A 106 9.03 -13.87 2.68
N ASP A 107 8.77 -13.81 1.38
CA ASP A 107 9.64 -13.18 0.38
C ASP A 107 9.30 -11.69 0.32
N MET A 108 10.25 -10.85 0.78
CA MET A 108 10.01 -9.43 1.01
C MET A 108 10.69 -8.56 -0.02
N ALA A 109 9.96 -7.60 -0.59
CA ALA A 109 10.51 -6.46 -1.27
C ALA A 109 10.40 -5.23 -0.36
N VAL A 110 11.52 -4.57 -0.08
CA VAL A 110 11.60 -3.46 0.87
C VAL A 110 12.01 -2.19 0.17
N SER A 111 11.21 -1.15 0.34
CA SER A 111 11.55 0.22 -0.03
C SER A 111 11.36 1.16 1.13
N GLY A 112 12.08 2.28 1.14
CA GLY A 112 11.98 3.18 2.28
C GLY A 112 12.73 4.49 2.13
N SER A 113 12.70 5.25 3.20
CA SER A 113 13.51 6.45 3.38
C SER A 113 13.88 6.61 4.85
N ILE A 114 15.14 6.96 5.10
CA ILE A 114 15.67 7.24 6.43
C ILE A 114 16.12 8.69 6.43
N THR A 115 15.65 9.46 7.39
CA THR A 115 16.03 10.85 7.65
C THR A 115 16.41 11.00 9.13
N GLU A 116 16.94 12.14 9.55
CA GLU A 116 17.22 12.40 10.96
C GLU A 116 15.94 12.37 11.84
N GLU A 117 14.77 12.64 11.25
CA GLU A 117 13.50 12.76 11.97
C GLU A 117 12.61 11.52 11.85
N LYS A 118 12.91 10.64 10.87
CA LYS A 118 11.98 9.56 10.55
C LYS A 118 12.66 8.42 9.78
N THR A 119 12.32 7.20 10.19
CA THR A 119 12.55 5.96 9.44
C THR A 119 11.22 5.45 8.90
N SER A 120 11.12 5.20 7.60
CA SER A 120 9.89 4.75 6.95
C SER A 120 10.17 3.64 5.95
N TYR A 121 9.40 2.54 6.02
CA TYR A 121 9.48 1.43 5.08
C TYR A 121 8.12 1.07 4.51
N HIS A 122 8.10 0.69 3.24
CA HIS A 122 7.03 -0.10 2.63
C HIS A 122 7.59 -1.49 2.34
N ILE A 123 6.92 -2.51 2.83
CA ILE A 123 7.31 -3.91 2.66
C ILE A 123 6.18 -4.63 1.94
N ALA A 124 6.45 -5.23 0.79
CA ALA A 124 5.50 -6.04 0.03
C ALA A 124 5.92 -7.51 0.06
N LEU A 125 4.99 -8.41 0.41
CA LEU A 125 5.24 -9.85 0.43
C LEU A 125 4.92 -10.44 -0.94
N GLN A 126 5.89 -11.10 -1.57
CA GLN A 126 5.75 -11.62 -2.93
C GLN A 126 4.92 -12.90 -3.01
N ASN A 127 4.90 -13.66 -1.93
CA ASN A 127 4.28 -14.98 -1.83
C ASN A 127 3.02 -15.00 -0.93
N TYR A 128 2.54 -13.84 -0.49
CA TYR A 128 1.29 -13.70 0.25
C TYR A 128 0.37 -12.70 -0.45
N VAL A 129 -0.85 -13.13 -0.77
CA VAL A 129 -1.82 -12.37 -1.56
C VAL A 129 -3.14 -12.29 -0.81
N ILE A 130 -3.76 -11.13 -0.84
CA ILE A 130 -5.09 -10.85 -0.31
C ILE A 130 -6.08 -10.98 -1.47
N HIS A 131 -7.02 -11.92 -1.40
CA HIS A 131 -7.97 -12.22 -2.47
C HIS A 131 -9.36 -11.62 -2.24
N ASN A 132 -9.67 -11.21 -1.02
CA ASN A 132 -11.00 -10.73 -0.65
C ASN A 132 -10.96 -9.83 0.59
N GLU A 133 -12.12 -9.30 0.94
CA GLU A 133 -12.28 -8.39 2.07
C GLU A 133 -11.99 -9.05 3.42
N ASP A 134 -12.39 -10.32 3.60
CA ASP A 134 -12.17 -11.03 4.88
C ASP A 134 -10.68 -11.23 5.14
N GLU A 135 -9.92 -11.60 4.12
CA GLU A 135 -8.46 -11.68 4.20
C GLU A 135 -7.83 -10.33 4.49
N ARG A 136 -8.32 -9.25 3.87
CA ARG A 136 -7.86 -7.89 4.17
C ARG A 136 -8.12 -7.51 5.62
N GLN A 137 -9.27 -7.86 6.17
CA GLN A 137 -9.56 -7.62 7.58
C GLN A 137 -8.67 -8.47 8.50
N THR A 138 -8.37 -9.72 8.13
CA THR A 138 -7.42 -10.56 8.87
C THR A 138 -6.03 -9.92 8.91
N ILE A 139 -5.49 -9.48 7.78
CA ILE A 139 -4.19 -8.78 7.75
C ILE A 139 -4.21 -7.50 8.58
N LYS A 140 -5.31 -6.76 8.52
CA LYS A 140 -5.49 -5.55 9.35
C LYS A 140 -5.43 -5.87 10.84
N GLN A 141 -6.04 -6.97 11.28
CA GLN A 141 -5.99 -7.41 12.69
C GLN A 141 -4.58 -7.85 13.08
N ILE A 142 -3.87 -8.58 12.22
CA ILE A 142 -2.47 -8.94 12.44
C ILE A 142 -1.62 -7.67 12.64
N ALA A 143 -1.71 -6.72 11.70
CA ALA A 143 -0.94 -5.48 11.77
C ALA A 143 -1.30 -4.63 13.01
N LYS A 144 -2.59 -4.63 13.41
CA LYS A 144 -3.05 -3.95 14.62
C LYS A 144 -2.47 -4.61 15.88
N TYR A 145 -2.53 -5.94 15.97
CA TYR A 145 -1.96 -6.69 17.08
C TYR A 145 -0.46 -6.41 17.24
N ILE A 146 0.29 -6.45 16.14
CA ILE A 146 1.73 -6.11 16.12
C ILE A 146 1.94 -4.68 16.62
N CYS A 147 1.18 -3.72 16.13
CA CYS A 147 1.28 -2.31 16.52
C CYS A 147 1.03 -2.10 18.02
N GLU A 148 0.05 -2.79 18.59
CA GLU A 148 -0.36 -2.59 19.96
C GLU A 148 0.50 -3.38 20.98
N ASN A 149 1.18 -4.48 20.57
CA ASN A 149 1.84 -5.40 21.48
C ASN A 149 3.36 -5.59 21.24
N GLU A 150 3.86 -5.31 20.04
CA GLU A 150 5.24 -5.64 19.68
C GLU A 150 6.06 -4.45 19.15
N GLU A 151 5.50 -3.68 18.20
CA GLU A 151 6.19 -2.58 17.53
C GLU A 151 5.20 -1.55 16.97
N ASP A 152 5.09 -0.41 17.60
CA ASP A 152 4.13 0.66 17.35
C ASP A 152 4.31 1.39 16.01
N SER A 153 5.41 1.12 15.29
CA SER A 153 5.67 1.68 13.96
C SER A 153 4.80 1.11 12.84
N PHE A 154 4.06 0.00 13.06
CA PHE A 154 3.17 -0.59 12.06
C PHE A 154 1.89 0.24 11.90
N ASP A 155 1.68 0.86 10.72
CA ASP A 155 0.42 1.56 10.44
C ASP A 155 -0.66 0.59 9.94
N TRP A 156 -1.42 0.01 10.87
CA TRP A 156 -2.56 -0.86 10.54
C TRP A 156 -3.74 -0.14 9.90
N LYS A 157 -3.80 1.20 9.93
CA LYS A 157 -4.86 2.01 9.31
C LYS A 157 -4.75 2.09 7.79
N VAL A 158 -3.66 1.56 7.23
CA VAL A 158 -3.49 1.49 5.76
C VAL A 158 -4.41 0.48 5.09
N TYR A 159 -4.94 -0.51 5.81
CA TYR A 159 -5.83 -1.53 5.27
C TYR A 159 -7.28 -1.02 5.11
N THR A 160 -7.43 -0.05 4.22
CA THR A 160 -8.73 0.53 3.85
C THR A 160 -8.89 0.53 2.35
N GLN A 161 -10.15 0.45 1.88
CA GLN A 161 -10.42 0.54 0.44
C GLN A 161 -9.90 1.85 -0.15
N ASN A 162 -9.36 1.80 -1.35
CA ASN A 162 -8.80 2.92 -2.10
C ASN A 162 -7.58 3.58 -1.41
N ARG A 163 -6.82 2.81 -0.64
CA ARG A 163 -5.58 3.31 -0.04
C ARG A 163 -4.57 3.67 -1.10
N ASN A 164 -3.96 4.83 -0.97
CA ASN A 164 -2.86 5.27 -1.82
C ASN A 164 -1.53 4.82 -1.22
N MET A 165 -0.79 3.98 -1.93
CA MET A 165 0.56 3.56 -1.56
C MET A 165 1.58 4.20 -2.49
N LYS A 166 2.54 4.92 -1.91
CA LYS A 166 3.60 5.60 -2.67
C LYS A 166 4.50 4.55 -3.34
N LEU A 167 4.68 4.68 -4.65
CA LEU A 167 5.56 3.80 -5.41
C LEU A 167 7.04 4.11 -5.14
N ILE A 168 7.90 3.14 -5.43
CA ILE A 168 9.35 3.32 -5.39
C ILE A 168 9.79 4.42 -6.35
N ASN A 169 10.95 5.02 -6.08
CA ASN A 169 11.50 6.16 -6.81
C ASN A 169 10.58 7.40 -6.82
N GLN A 170 9.54 7.42 -5.97
CA GLN A 170 8.61 8.54 -5.88
C GLN A 170 8.79 9.30 -4.56
N SER A 171 8.45 10.59 -4.57
CA SER A 171 8.40 11.42 -3.37
C SER A 171 7.12 12.23 -3.28
N LYS A 172 6.69 12.55 -2.08
CA LYS A 172 5.79 13.68 -1.85
C LYS A 172 6.57 14.97 -2.10
N PRO A 173 5.89 16.10 -2.43
CA PRO A 173 6.56 17.41 -2.49
C PRO A 173 7.37 17.68 -1.22
N ASN A 174 8.63 18.06 -1.39
CA ASN A 174 9.57 18.38 -0.30
C ASN A 174 9.84 17.24 0.71
N LYS A 175 9.66 15.99 0.30
CA LYS A 175 9.94 14.80 1.09
C LYS A 175 10.96 13.90 0.39
N PRO A 176 11.68 13.05 1.11
CA PRO A 176 12.64 12.13 0.53
C PRO A 176 11.98 11.15 -0.44
N VAL A 177 12.77 10.65 -1.36
CA VAL A 177 12.38 9.62 -2.33
C VAL A 177 12.24 8.27 -1.60
N GLN A 178 11.26 7.49 -1.99
CA GLN A 178 11.11 6.09 -1.59
C GLN A 178 12.14 5.25 -2.35
N ALA A 179 13.30 5.02 -1.76
CA ALA A 179 14.37 4.24 -2.39
C ALA A 179 14.15 2.73 -2.21
N ILE A 180 14.66 1.94 -3.14
CA ILE A 180 14.77 0.49 -2.96
C ILE A 180 15.83 0.21 -1.90
N ILE A 181 15.53 -0.70 -0.98
CA ILE A 181 16.43 -1.19 0.07
C ILE A 181 16.76 -2.66 -0.18
N GLU A 182 15.76 -3.48 -0.48
CA GLU A 182 15.91 -4.89 -0.80
C GLU A 182 15.01 -5.26 -1.99
N ASN A 183 15.50 -6.13 -2.86
CA ASN A 183 14.88 -6.60 -4.11
C ASN A 183 14.84 -5.52 -5.20
N ASP A 184 15.79 -5.56 -6.12
CA ASP A 184 15.95 -4.57 -7.20
C ASP A 184 14.90 -4.68 -8.33
N ASP A 185 14.04 -5.70 -8.32
CA ASP A 185 12.95 -5.80 -9.30
C ASP A 185 11.81 -4.86 -8.94
N TYR A 186 11.61 -3.83 -9.74
CA TYR A 186 10.52 -2.84 -9.60
C TYR A 186 9.13 -3.47 -9.47
N LYS A 187 8.91 -4.64 -10.11
CA LYS A 187 7.63 -5.36 -10.04
C LYS A 187 7.37 -5.91 -8.65
N ALA A 188 8.42 -6.26 -7.91
CA ALA A 188 8.29 -6.77 -6.56
C ALA A 188 7.68 -5.72 -5.61
N HIS A 189 7.93 -4.43 -5.85
CA HIS A 189 7.44 -3.34 -5.02
C HIS A 189 6.02 -2.86 -5.39
N CYS A 190 5.45 -3.31 -6.51
CA CYS A 190 4.06 -3.03 -6.85
C CYS A 190 3.13 -3.96 -6.08
N ILE A 191 2.12 -3.40 -5.41
CA ILE A 191 1.18 -4.14 -4.54
C ILE A 191 0.00 -4.67 -5.36
N THR A 192 -0.53 -3.87 -6.29
CA THR A 192 -1.78 -4.15 -7.01
C THR A 192 -1.58 -4.88 -8.34
N CYS A 193 -0.35 -5.11 -8.76
CA CYS A 193 -0.03 -5.81 -10.00
C CYS A 193 1.26 -6.64 -9.86
N PHE A 194 1.56 -7.45 -10.89
CA PHE A 194 2.66 -8.43 -10.87
C PHE A 194 2.55 -9.40 -9.69
N ILE A 195 1.33 -9.88 -9.48
CA ILE A 195 0.99 -10.85 -8.45
C ILE A 195 1.35 -12.23 -8.98
N ASN A 196 2.02 -13.05 -8.18
CA ASN A 196 2.36 -14.42 -8.53
C ASN A 196 1.07 -15.28 -8.52
N ASP A 197 0.99 -16.25 -9.44
CA ASP A 197 -0.11 -17.22 -9.47
C ASP A 197 -0.13 -18.14 -8.23
N TYR A 198 1.04 -18.32 -7.61
CA TYR A 198 1.17 -19.05 -6.35
C TYR A 198 1.21 -18.10 -5.17
N SER A 199 0.31 -18.30 -4.22
CA SER A 199 0.33 -17.62 -2.92
C SER A 199 0.23 -18.61 -1.78
N LEU A 200 0.93 -18.32 -0.69
CA LEU A 200 0.76 -19.02 0.57
C LEU A 200 -0.54 -18.60 1.24
N PRO A 201 -1.20 -19.49 2.00
CA PRO A 201 -2.37 -19.12 2.79
C PRO A 201 -1.99 -18.09 3.84
N ILE A 202 -2.88 -17.14 4.10
CA ILE A 202 -2.68 -16.15 5.16
C ILE A 202 -2.67 -16.87 6.51
N PRO A 203 -1.58 -16.76 7.29
CA PRO A 203 -1.48 -17.47 8.55
C PRO A 203 -2.45 -16.85 9.58
N ILE A 204 -3.18 -17.70 10.28
CA ILE A 204 -4.00 -17.32 11.42
C ILE A 204 -3.37 -17.99 12.63
N ASN A 205 -2.85 -17.21 13.59
CA ASN A 205 -2.37 -17.79 14.84
C ASN A 205 -3.45 -17.70 15.94
N GLU A 206 -3.38 -18.58 16.91
CA GLU A 206 -4.39 -18.70 17.98
C GLU A 206 -4.63 -17.39 18.75
N LYS A 207 -3.59 -16.58 18.96
CA LYS A 207 -3.72 -15.29 19.69
C LYS A 207 -4.56 -14.28 18.90
N ILE A 208 -4.42 -14.25 17.59
CA ILE A 208 -5.16 -13.36 16.70
C ILE A 208 -6.60 -13.86 16.54
N GLU A 209 -6.84 -15.17 16.48
CA GLU A 209 -8.19 -15.74 16.48
C GLU A 209 -9.00 -15.29 17.67
N VAL A 210 -8.42 -15.33 18.87
CA VAL A 210 -9.08 -14.89 20.09
C VAL A 210 -9.47 -13.40 20.02
N GLU A 211 -8.58 -12.52 19.53
CA GLU A 211 -8.89 -11.10 19.40
C GLU A 211 -9.97 -10.81 18.34
N ILE A 212 -9.93 -11.52 17.21
CA ILE A 212 -10.98 -11.42 16.17
C ILE A 212 -12.35 -11.82 16.74
N GLN A 213 -12.40 -12.87 17.54
CA GLN A 213 -13.64 -13.32 18.20
C GLN A 213 -14.16 -12.30 19.22
N ILE A 214 -13.27 -11.71 20.03
CA ILE A 214 -13.62 -10.66 20.98
C ILE A 214 -14.16 -9.40 20.29
N GLU A 215 -13.56 -8.97 19.18
CA GLU A 215 -14.06 -7.81 18.44
C GLU A 215 -15.40 -8.08 17.75
N LYS A 216 -15.65 -9.30 17.27
CA LYS A 216 -16.94 -9.69 16.70
C LYS A 216 -18.04 -9.69 17.77
N SER A 217 -17.81 -10.29 18.94
CA SER A 217 -18.77 -10.30 20.05
C SER A 217 -19.13 -8.88 20.52
N LYS A 218 -18.15 -7.98 20.64
CA LYS A 218 -18.40 -6.58 21.01
C LYS A 218 -19.24 -5.80 19.98
N LYS A 219 -19.16 -6.15 18.70
CA LYS A 219 -19.98 -5.51 17.64
C LYS A 219 -21.42 -6.02 17.67
N ASP A 220 -21.62 -7.30 17.96
CA ASP A 220 -22.96 -7.89 18.08
C ASP A 220 -23.70 -7.34 19.29
N ASP A 221 -23.01 -7.10 20.42
CA ASP A 221 -23.57 -6.50 21.63
C ASP A 221 -23.98 -5.01 21.47
N ILE A 222 -23.43 -4.29 20.47
CA ILE A 222 -23.78 -2.90 20.20
C ILE A 222 -24.99 -2.78 19.24
N LEU A 223 -25.30 -3.86 18.51
CA LEU A 223 -26.39 -3.91 17.54
C LEU A 223 -27.68 -4.50 18.10
N THR A 224 -27.67 -4.94 19.36
CA THR A 224 -28.84 -5.39 20.15
C THR A 224 -29.24 -4.33 21.15
#